data_5f8e4f60bec1a08a856aacf5dfd6d2f0
#
_entry.id   5f8e4f60bec1a08a856aacf5dfd6d2f0
#
_cell.length_a   1.000
_cell.length_b   1.000
_cell.length_c   1.000
_cell.angle_alpha   90.00
_cell.angle_beta   90.00
_cell.angle_gamma   90.00
#
_symmetry.space_group_name_H-M   'P 1'
#
loop_
_entity.id
_entity.type
_entity.pdbx_description
1 polymer ?
#
loop_
_entity_poly.entity_id
_entity_poly.type
_entity_poly.pdbx_seq_one_letter_code
_entity_poly.pdbx_strand_id
1 'polypeptide(L)'
;MKTKFRSILILRFSSIGDIVQTTSVVGTLKFYFPDAIIDFMTLSKFAPLLKDHKKINNIHSVNIKDGYLKLKKIGLNINKLDYDLVIDLHNSTRSKIILSSIRRIKKLRLPKPRWKRFNLFMFHLNFFSKNFSVKTRLQDPLK
;
A
#
# COMPACT_ATOMS: atom_id res chain seq x y z
N MET A 1 -20.78 -9.40 -8.04
CA MET A 1 -19.89 -10.17 -7.13
C MET A 1 -18.96 -9.21 -6.38
N LYS A 2 -18.95 -9.23 -5.07
CA LYS A 2 -17.94 -8.46 -4.31
C LYS A 2 -16.60 -9.19 -4.46
N THR A 3 -15.65 -8.57 -5.11
CA THR A 3 -14.30 -9.12 -5.21
C THR A 3 -13.71 -9.20 -3.80
N LYS A 4 -13.53 -10.40 -3.29
CA LYS A 4 -12.95 -10.64 -1.96
C LYS A 4 -11.45 -10.77 -2.12
N PHE A 5 -10.70 -9.73 -1.76
CA PHE A 5 -9.24 -9.82 -1.67
C PHE A 5 -8.85 -10.61 -0.42
N ARG A 6 -7.98 -11.60 -0.60
CA ARG A 6 -7.46 -12.46 0.47
C ARG A 6 -6.03 -12.10 0.86
N SER A 7 -5.25 -11.57 -0.07
CA SER A 7 -3.85 -11.22 0.17
C SER A 7 -3.50 -9.89 -0.49
N ILE A 8 -3.10 -8.91 0.31
CA ILE A 8 -2.88 -7.53 -0.10
C ILE A 8 -1.47 -7.10 0.30
N LEU A 9 -0.72 -6.54 -0.64
CA LEU A 9 0.57 -5.93 -0.38
C LEU A 9 0.49 -4.41 -0.50
N ILE A 10 0.95 -3.69 0.51
CA ILE A 10 1.02 -2.22 0.52
C ILE A 10 2.47 -1.77 0.38
N LEU A 11 2.74 -0.85 -0.55
CA LEU A 11 4.06 -0.24 -0.73
C LEU A 11 4.08 1.20 -0.21
N ARG A 12 4.94 1.47 0.78
CA ARG A 12 5.26 2.82 1.25
C ARG A 12 6.68 2.87 1.79
N PHE A 13 7.61 3.54 1.10
CA PHE A 13 9.04 3.51 1.41
C PHE A 13 9.52 4.63 2.34
N SER A 14 8.85 5.76 2.36
CA SER A 14 9.17 6.95 3.18
C SER A 14 7.98 7.92 3.20
N SER A 15 7.91 8.94 4.02
CA SER A 15 8.70 9.23 5.20
C SER A 15 8.13 8.53 6.45
N ILE A 16 8.73 8.74 7.64
CA ILE A 16 8.21 8.16 8.90
C ILE A 16 6.74 8.53 9.11
N GLY A 17 6.39 9.82 9.00
CA GLY A 17 5.02 10.28 9.16
C GLY A 17 4.06 9.65 8.18
N ASP A 18 4.45 9.53 6.92
CA ASP A 18 3.64 8.88 5.88
C ASP A 18 3.44 7.38 6.13
N ILE A 19 4.48 6.69 6.63
CA ILE A 19 4.38 5.27 6.97
C ILE A 19 3.40 5.07 8.11
N VAL A 20 3.53 5.87 9.18
CA VAL A 20 2.60 5.83 10.32
C VAL A 20 1.17 6.13 9.86
N GLN A 21 0.98 7.14 9.02
CA GLN A 21 -0.33 7.47 8.46
C GLN A 21 -0.90 6.33 7.58
N THR A 22 -0.04 5.61 6.86
CA THR A 22 -0.46 4.47 6.03
C THR A 22 -1.02 3.32 6.86
N THR A 23 -0.71 3.24 8.16
CA THR A 23 -1.32 2.23 9.04
C THR A 23 -2.83 2.41 9.19
N SER A 24 -3.36 3.61 9.00
CA SER A 24 -4.81 3.83 8.94
C SER A 24 -5.46 3.17 7.73
N VAL A 25 -4.76 3.12 6.60
CA VAL A 25 -5.21 2.38 5.41
C VAL A 25 -5.27 0.89 5.69
N VAL A 26 -4.30 0.34 6.43
CA VAL A 26 -4.33 -1.05 6.91
C VAL A 26 -5.58 -1.31 7.74
N GLY A 27 -5.90 -0.39 8.66
CA GLY A 27 -7.12 -0.45 9.47
C GLY A 27 -8.39 -0.48 8.62
N THR A 28 -8.48 0.40 7.62
CA THR A 28 -9.61 0.47 6.68
C THR A 28 -9.73 -0.81 5.85
N LEU A 29 -8.62 -1.33 5.32
CA LEU A 29 -8.63 -2.58 4.56
C LEU A 29 -9.11 -3.75 5.41
N LYS A 30 -8.68 -3.86 6.66
CA LYS A 30 -9.15 -4.89 7.59
C LYS A 30 -10.62 -4.73 7.96
N PHE A 31 -11.16 -3.53 7.96
CA PHE A 31 -12.59 -3.30 8.14
C PHE A 31 -13.43 -3.84 6.98
N TYR A 32 -12.98 -3.62 5.73
CA TYR A 32 -13.70 -4.11 4.54
C TYR A 32 -13.36 -5.56 4.18
N PHE A 33 -12.18 -6.03 4.51
CA PHE A 33 -11.65 -7.36 4.23
C PHE A 33 -11.04 -7.95 5.51
N PRO A 34 -11.84 -8.34 6.50
CA PRO A 34 -11.35 -8.75 7.82
C PRO A 34 -10.40 -9.96 7.74
N ASP A 35 -10.68 -10.90 6.82
CA ASP A 35 -9.89 -12.11 6.64
C ASP A 35 -8.64 -11.90 5.76
N ALA A 36 -8.45 -10.73 5.16
CA ALA A 36 -7.33 -10.51 4.25
C ALA A 36 -6.00 -10.50 5.01
N ILE A 37 -5.02 -11.22 4.48
CA ILE A 37 -3.62 -11.09 4.87
C ILE A 37 -3.11 -9.77 4.31
N ILE A 38 -2.54 -8.91 5.15
CA ILE A 38 -1.99 -7.64 4.74
C ILE A 38 -0.51 -7.61 5.04
N ASP A 39 0.28 -7.52 3.99
CA ASP A 39 1.73 -7.35 4.06
C ASP A 39 2.12 -5.93 3.70
N PHE A 40 3.25 -5.47 4.22
CA PHE A 40 3.72 -4.12 4.03
C PHE A 40 5.15 -4.12 3.51
N MET A 41 5.44 -3.34 2.47
CA MET A 41 6.77 -3.16 1.93
C MET A 41 7.27 -1.75 2.20
N THR A 42 8.42 -1.65 2.88
CA THR A 42 9.03 -0.37 3.25
C THR A 42 10.55 -0.42 3.16
N LEU A 43 11.23 0.72 3.37
CA LEU A 43 12.70 0.71 3.50
C LEU A 43 13.11 0.02 4.81
N SER A 44 14.24 -0.69 4.76
CA SER A 44 14.78 -1.47 5.90
C SER A 44 14.88 -0.64 7.18
N LYS A 45 15.27 0.63 7.06
CA LYS A 45 15.39 1.54 8.23
C LYS A 45 14.05 1.85 8.92
N PHE A 46 12.93 1.67 8.23
CA PHE A 46 11.59 1.94 8.78
C PHE A 46 10.81 0.67 9.14
N ALA A 47 11.29 -0.51 8.77
CA ALA A 47 10.65 -1.77 9.10
C ALA A 47 10.38 -1.95 10.61
N PRO A 48 11.28 -1.53 11.53
CA PRO A 48 11.04 -1.61 12.97
C PRO A 48 9.78 -0.86 13.44
N LEU A 49 9.36 0.21 12.75
CA LEU A 49 8.16 0.98 13.11
C LEU A 49 6.86 0.16 12.97
N LEU A 50 6.89 -0.87 12.12
CA LEU A 50 5.72 -1.67 11.78
C LEU A 50 5.73 -3.06 12.44
N LYS A 51 6.85 -3.44 13.09
CA LYS A 51 7.09 -4.79 13.60
C LYS A 51 5.99 -5.29 14.54
N ASP A 52 5.47 -4.42 15.38
CA ASP A 52 4.47 -4.78 16.40
C ASP A 52 3.03 -4.42 15.97
N HIS A 53 2.83 -4.08 14.70
CA HIS A 53 1.52 -3.68 14.22
C HIS A 53 0.60 -4.89 13.99
N LYS A 54 -0.39 -5.08 14.88
CA LYS A 54 -1.26 -6.27 14.97
C LYS A 54 -2.02 -6.64 13.68
N LYS A 55 -2.19 -5.71 12.74
CA LYS A 55 -2.96 -5.92 11.50
C LYS A 55 -2.07 -6.12 10.27
N ILE A 56 -0.74 -6.07 10.42
CA ILE A 56 0.23 -6.36 9.37
C ILE A 56 0.80 -7.75 9.63
N ASN A 57 0.75 -8.61 8.61
CA ASN A 57 1.19 -10.00 8.74
C ASN A 57 2.70 -10.12 8.51
N ASN A 58 3.19 -9.60 7.38
CA ASN A 58 4.61 -9.63 7.05
C ASN A 58 5.11 -8.25 6.61
N ILE A 59 6.40 -7.99 6.87
CA ILE A 59 7.07 -6.76 6.45
C ILE A 59 8.19 -7.12 5.48
N HIS A 60 8.09 -6.64 4.25
CA HIS A 60 9.13 -6.76 3.23
C HIS A 60 10.04 -5.53 3.28
N SER A 61 11.32 -5.76 3.46
CA SER A 61 12.30 -4.68 3.55
C SER A 61 13.05 -4.48 2.24
N VAL A 62 13.19 -3.23 1.83
CA VAL A 62 13.96 -2.79 0.66
C VAL A 62 15.09 -1.89 1.14
N ASN A 63 16.32 -2.13 0.69
CA ASN A 63 17.43 -1.26 1.04
C ASN A 63 17.41 0.01 0.20
N ILE A 64 17.76 1.15 0.80
CA ILE A 64 17.83 2.42 0.08
C ILE A 64 18.87 2.39 -1.07
N LYS A 65 19.90 1.58 -0.91
CA LYS A 65 20.97 1.40 -1.90
C LYS A 65 20.64 0.39 -3.00
N ASP A 66 19.48 -0.28 -2.94
CA ASP A 66 19.08 -1.24 -3.95
C ASP A 66 18.92 -0.57 -5.31
N GLY A 67 19.73 -1.02 -6.27
CA GLY A 67 19.73 -0.55 -7.65
C GLY A 67 18.57 -1.15 -8.47
N TYR A 68 18.50 -0.72 -9.73
CA TYR A 68 17.42 -1.10 -10.67
C TYR A 68 17.21 -2.61 -10.79
N LEU A 69 18.28 -3.38 -11.01
CA LEU A 69 18.20 -4.83 -11.19
C LEU A 69 17.66 -5.53 -9.94
N LYS A 70 18.08 -5.09 -8.77
CA LYS A 70 17.61 -5.67 -7.51
C LYS A 70 16.15 -5.34 -7.25
N LEU A 71 15.71 -4.12 -7.55
CA LEU A 71 14.31 -3.73 -7.48
C LEU A 71 13.43 -4.54 -8.43
N LYS A 72 13.89 -4.82 -9.65
CA LYS A 72 13.22 -5.71 -10.58
C LYS A 72 13.11 -7.14 -10.04
N LYS A 73 14.18 -7.66 -9.45
CA LYS A 73 14.19 -8.99 -8.82
C LYS A 73 13.19 -9.07 -7.67
N ILE A 74 13.08 -8.02 -6.86
CA ILE A 74 12.06 -7.92 -5.81
C ILE A 74 10.66 -8.05 -6.41
N GLY A 75 10.35 -7.31 -7.47
CA GLY A 75 9.06 -7.40 -8.16
C GLY A 75 8.76 -8.80 -8.72
N LEU A 76 9.77 -9.47 -9.28
CA LEU A 76 9.63 -10.86 -9.73
C LEU A 76 9.36 -11.83 -8.59
N ASN A 77 9.97 -11.62 -7.43
CA ASN A 77 9.73 -12.45 -6.25
C ASN A 77 8.30 -12.23 -5.71
N ILE A 78 7.80 -11.00 -5.75
CA ILE A 78 6.41 -10.69 -5.37
C ILE A 78 5.40 -11.44 -6.25
N ASN A 79 5.68 -11.63 -7.54
CA ASN A 79 4.83 -12.44 -8.41
C ASN A 79 4.64 -13.89 -7.95
N LYS A 80 5.56 -14.41 -7.12
CA LYS A 80 5.51 -15.79 -6.60
C LYS A 80 4.72 -15.90 -5.29
N LEU A 81 4.28 -14.78 -4.72
CA LEU A 81 3.66 -14.71 -3.39
C LEU A 81 2.13 -14.58 -3.43
N ASP A 82 1.46 -15.00 -4.48
CA ASP A 82 0.02 -15.10 -4.62
C ASP A 82 -0.81 -13.93 -4.01
N TYR A 83 -0.32 -12.70 -4.17
CA TYR A 83 -1.10 -11.53 -3.82
C TYR A 83 -2.24 -11.30 -4.81
N ASP A 84 -3.42 -10.98 -4.30
CA ASP A 84 -4.57 -10.58 -5.12
C ASP A 84 -4.49 -9.10 -5.52
N LEU A 85 -3.90 -8.27 -4.66
CA LEU A 85 -3.83 -6.83 -4.82
C LEU A 85 -2.52 -6.26 -4.32
N VAL A 86 -1.92 -5.37 -5.10
CA VAL A 86 -0.79 -4.53 -4.69
C VAL A 86 -1.21 -3.07 -4.71
N ILE A 87 -1.06 -2.39 -3.58
CA ILE A 87 -1.43 -0.98 -3.42
C ILE A 87 -0.16 -0.14 -3.30
N ASP A 88 0.12 0.69 -4.30
CA ASP A 88 1.24 1.64 -4.28
C ASP A 88 0.78 2.99 -3.72
N LEU A 89 1.11 3.24 -2.47
CA LEU A 89 0.86 4.51 -1.78
C LEU A 89 2.05 5.46 -1.85
N HIS A 90 3.18 5.02 -2.38
CA HIS A 90 4.39 5.84 -2.47
C HIS A 90 4.52 6.54 -3.82
N ASN A 91 4.14 5.88 -4.89
CA ASN A 91 4.17 6.39 -6.26
C ASN A 91 5.53 7.04 -6.65
N SER A 92 6.62 6.34 -6.36
CA SER A 92 7.99 6.77 -6.66
C SER A 92 8.58 5.98 -7.82
N THR A 93 9.75 6.41 -8.32
CA THR A 93 10.52 5.66 -9.31
C THR A 93 10.83 4.24 -8.83
N ARG A 94 11.18 4.08 -7.54
CA ARG A 94 11.44 2.77 -6.93
C ARG A 94 10.22 1.87 -6.97
N SER A 95 9.05 2.37 -6.56
CA SER A 95 7.82 1.57 -6.62
C SER A 95 7.43 1.23 -8.06
N LYS A 96 7.61 2.16 -9.00
CA LYS A 96 7.36 1.92 -10.43
C LYS A 96 8.22 0.80 -10.99
N ILE A 97 9.52 0.75 -10.63
CA ILE A 97 10.43 -0.31 -11.05
C ILE A 97 9.97 -1.67 -10.51
N ILE A 98 9.65 -1.76 -9.23
CA ILE A 98 9.14 -3.00 -8.61
C ILE A 98 7.86 -3.44 -9.30
N LEU A 99 6.88 -2.53 -9.46
CA LEU A 99 5.59 -2.82 -10.06
C LEU A 99 5.68 -3.20 -11.54
N SER A 100 6.70 -2.71 -12.27
CA SER A 100 6.91 -3.07 -13.69
C SER A 100 7.21 -4.56 -13.88
N SER A 101 7.74 -5.22 -12.86
CA SER A 101 8.06 -6.64 -12.87
C SER A 101 6.93 -7.54 -12.36
N ILE A 102 5.89 -6.96 -11.78
CA ILE A 102 4.70 -7.67 -11.32
C ILE A 102 3.71 -7.75 -12.48
N ARG A 103 3.29 -8.95 -12.89
CA ARG A 103 2.46 -9.10 -14.11
C ARG A 103 1.02 -9.53 -13.84
N ARG A 104 0.79 -10.53 -13.01
CA ARG A 104 -0.53 -11.17 -12.85
C ARG A 104 -1.36 -10.63 -11.69
N ILE A 105 -0.82 -9.71 -10.91
CA ILE A 105 -1.43 -9.18 -9.70
C ILE A 105 -2.12 -7.85 -10.02
N LYS A 106 -3.32 -7.65 -9.50
CA LYS A 106 -4.02 -6.38 -9.61
C LYS A 106 -3.26 -5.28 -8.90
N LYS A 107 -3.08 -4.14 -9.55
CA LYS A 107 -2.32 -3.01 -9.01
C LYS A 107 -3.23 -1.80 -8.86
N LEU A 108 -3.24 -1.23 -7.67
CA LEU A 108 -3.88 0.04 -7.39
C LEU A 108 -2.79 1.06 -7.05
N ARG A 109 -2.69 2.11 -7.84
CA ARG A 109 -1.79 3.22 -7.58
C ARG A 109 -2.60 4.43 -7.15
N LEU A 110 -2.43 4.85 -5.91
CA LEU A 110 -3.06 6.07 -5.43
C LEU A 110 -2.16 7.26 -5.74
N PRO A 111 -2.69 8.34 -6.35
CA PRO A 111 -1.93 9.56 -6.53
C PRO A 111 -1.49 10.08 -5.15
N LYS A 112 -0.27 10.64 -5.08
CA LYS A 112 0.22 11.26 -3.84
C LYS A 112 -0.86 12.23 -3.35
N PRO A 113 -1.47 12.00 -2.19
CA PRO A 113 -2.35 13.00 -1.65
C PRO A 113 -1.51 14.26 -1.43
N ARG A 114 -1.89 15.37 -2.00
CA ARG A 114 -1.31 16.65 -1.59
C ARG A 114 -1.54 16.74 -0.09
N TRP A 115 -0.52 17.06 0.68
CA TRP A 115 -0.49 17.10 2.14
C TRP A 115 -1.76 17.66 2.80
N LYS A 116 -2.39 18.66 2.16
CA LYS A 116 -3.66 19.24 2.60
C LYS A 116 -4.84 18.25 2.62
N ARG A 117 -4.90 17.29 1.71
CA ARG A 117 -5.99 16.31 1.64
C ARG A 117 -5.84 15.19 2.66
N PHE A 118 -4.62 14.82 2.96
CA PHE A 118 -4.34 13.75 3.92
C PHE A 118 -4.55 14.22 5.36
N ASN A 119 -4.12 15.44 5.69
CA ASN A 119 -4.38 16.05 6.99
C ASN A 119 -5.88 16.25 7.24
N LEU A 120 -6.66 16.63 6.20
CA LEU A 120 -8.11 16.77 6.27
C LEU A 120 -8.82 15.44 6.56
N PHE A 121 -8.31 14.32 6.04
CA PHE A 121 -8.85 12.99 6.29
C PHE A 121 -8.58 12.52 7.73
N MET A 122 -7.38 12.81 8.25
CA MET A 122 -6.99 12.42 9.61
C MET A 122 -7.69 13.23 10.71
N PHE A 123 -7.99 14.51 10.46
CA PHE A 123 -8.57 15.39 11.49
C PHE A 123 -10.10 15.54 11.41
N HIS A 124 -10.80 14.71 10.63
CA HIS A 124 -12.26 14.78 10.45
C HIS A 124 -12.78 16.16 9.98
N LEU A 125 -11.90 17.00 9.46
CA LEU A 125 -12.29 18.28 8.89
C LEU A 125 -12.92 18.05 7.51
N ASN A 126 -14.23 17.96 7.51
CA ASN A 126 -15.09 17.52 6.41
C ASN A 126 -15.26 18.64 5.37
N PHE A 127 -14.17 19.07 4.68
CA PHE A 127 -14.23 20.07 3.61
C PHE A 127 -14.48 19.48 2.21
N PHE A 128 -14.67 18.15 2.11
CA PHE A 128 -15.00 17.49 0.85
C PHE A 128 -16.46 17.04 0.85
N SER A 129 -17.10 17.18 -0.31
CA SER A 129 -18.48 16.73 -0.52
C SER A 129 -18.67 15.27 -0.04
N LYS A 130 -19.86 14.94 0.41
CA LYS A 130 -20.29 13.65 0.98
C LYS A 130 -19.97 12.40 0.13
N ASN A 131 -19.43 12.55 -1.07
CA ASN A 131 -19.16 11.47 -2.02
C ASN A 131 -17.70 11.00 -2.08
N PHE A 132 -16.81 11.50 -1.19
CA PHE A 132 -15.43 11.02 -1.14
C PHE A 132 -15.34 9.81 -0.23
N SER A 133 -15.58 8.62 -0.77
CA SER A 133 -15.40 7.35 -0.07
C SER A 133 -14.12 6.66 -0.56
N VAL A 134 -13.27 6.22 0.38
CA VAL A 134 -12.15 5.31 0.08
C VAL A 134 -12.67 4.05 -0.61
N LYS A 135 -13.89 3.63 -0.28
CA LYS A 135 -14.60 2.53 -0.92
C LYS A 135 -14.79 2.78 -2.42
N THR A 136 -15.17 3.98 -2.83
CA THR A 136 -15.40 4.33 -4.24
C THR A 136 -14.08 4.32 -5.01
N ARG A 137 -13.01 4.87 -4.46
CA ARG A 137 -11.68 4.89 -5.12
C ARG A 137 -10.99 3.52 -5.19
N LEU A 138 -11.24 2.66 -4.22
CA LEU A 138 -10.75 1.27 -4.27
C LEU A 138 -11.58 0.41 -5.24
N GLN A 139 -12.82 0.82 -5.55
CA GLN A 139 -13.71 0.10 -6.45
C GLN A 139 -13.69 0.62 -7.89
N ASP A 140 -13.37 1.90 -8.14
CA ASP A 140 -13.34 2.48 -9.48
C ASP A 140 -12.39 1.77 -10.46
N PRO A 141 -11.19 1.29 -10.06
CA PRO A 141 -10.35 0.47 -10.92
C PRO A 141 -10.84 -0.98 -11.04
N LEU A 142 -11.94 -1.34 -10.35
CA LEU A 142 -12.47 -2.70 -10.29
C LEU A 142 -13.70 -2.89 -11.18
N LYS A 143 -14.16 -1.80 -11.82
CA LYS A 143 -15.11 -1.82 -12.92
C LYS A 143 -14.34 -1.93 -14.23
#